data_6a9156e5ea263f2b434ef91079a923b4
#
_entry.id   6a9156e5ea263f2b434ef91079a923b4
#
_cell.length_a   1.000
_cell.length_b   1.000
_cell.length_c   1.000
_cell.angle_alpha   90.00
_cell.angle_beta   90.00
_cell.angle_gamma   90.00
#
_symmetry.space_group_name_H-M   'P 1'
#
loop_
_entity.id
_entity.type
_entity.pdbx_description
1 polymer ?
#
loop_
_entity_poly.entity_id
_entity_poly.type
_entity_poly.pdbx_seq_one_letter_code
_entity_poly.pdbx_strand_id
1 'polypeptide(L)'
;RDKMNLIKLSFSTLALSSLLFASNYKIDSNTSKAEFSTKYLKTQDVKGEFNKIVGEFNFDEKKSLLTSLKGEININSLSTSKNDLTAFIISEKIFDSKKFPNIKFVATKIEQDTIFGDLTIKNVTKNIELDFENSGEFFGKIYLKLSGKIKRSYFDLTWDELLDTGSSALDNEIAIEIDIEAEKQEKLKFTKIIEKSSK
;
A
#
# COMPACT_ATOMS: atom_id res chain seq x y z
N ARG A 1 -31.63 -49.27 -47.85
CA ARG A 1 -30.17 -49.11 -47.56
C ARG A 1 -29.87 -47.64 -47.47
N ASP A 2 -30.38 -47.01 -46.33
CA ASP A 2 -30.27 -45.59 -46.12
C ASP A 2 -29.15 -45.30 -45.12
N LYS A 3 -28.21 -44.53 -45.59
CA LYS A 3 -27.12 -44.02 -44.78
C LYS A 3 -27.58 -42.77 -44.04
N MET A 4 -27.81 -42.93 -42.77
CA MET A 4 -28.14 -41.83 -41.86
C MET A 4 -26.82 -41.05 -41.53
N ASN A 5 -26.70 -39.85 -42.07
CA ASN A 5 -25.59 -38.93 -41.75
C ASN A 5 -25.83 -38.33 -40.36
N LEU A 6 -25.00 -38.72 -39.40
CA LEU A 6 -24.94 -38.06 -38.06
C LEU A 6 -24.25 -36.72 -38.20
N ILE A 7 -25.02 -35.65 -38.11
CA ILE A 7 -24.52 -34.30 -37.95
C ILE A 7 -23.98 -34.17 -36.53
N LYS A 8 -22.67 -34.10 -36.37
CA LYS A 8 -22.02 -33.78 -35.11
C LYS A 8 -22.22 -32.28 -34.81
N LEU A 9 -23.16 -31.96 -33.95
CA LEU A 9 -23.35 -30.63 -33.43
C LEU A 9 -22.23 -30.35 -32.42
N SER A 10 -21.22 -29.60 -32.87
CA SER A 10 -20.13 -29.12 -32.00
C SER A 10 -20.65 -27.97 -31.15
N PHE A 11 -20.94 -28.25 -29.90
CA PHE A 11 -21.22 -27.20 -28.90
C PHE A 11 -19.91 -26.50 -28.57
N SER A 12 -19.65 -25.37 -29.23
CA SER A 12 -18.60 -24.44 -28.84
C SER A 12 -19.07 -23.72 -27.56
N THR A 13 -18.56 -24.14 -26.41
CA THR A 13 -18.72 -23.43 -25.15
C THR A 13 -17.94 -22.14 -25.24
N LEU A 14 -18.65 -21.05 -25.51
CA LEU A 14 -18.12 -19.69 -25.40
C LEU A 14 -17.88 -19.42 -23.91
N ALA A 15 -16.64 -19.60 -23.45
CA ALA A 15 -16.24 -19.19 -22.13
C ALA A 15 -16.34 -17.66 -22.06
N LEU A 16 -17.45 -17.19 -21.46
CA LEU A 16 -17.65 -15.78 -21.15
C LEU A 16 -16.67 -15.44 -20.03
N SER A 17 -15.45 -15.03 -20.39
CA SER A 17 -14.50 -14.47 -19.46
C SER A 17 -15.13 -13.20 -18.90
N SER A 18 -15.56 -13.26 -17.63
CA SER A 18 -15.97 -12.09 -16.87
C SER A 18 -14.78 -11.13 -16.81
N LEU A 19 -14.81 -10.10 -17.65
CA LEU A 19 -13.91 -8.98 -17.55
C LEU A 19 -14.10 -8.37 -16.15
N LEU A 20 -13.12 -8.58 -15.29
CA LEU A 20 -13.04 -7.89 -14.00
C LEU A 20 -12.91 -6.39 -14.31
N PHE A 21 -13.96 -5.65 -14.06
CA PHE A 21 -14.02 -4.19 -14.25
C PHE A 21 -13.41 -3.47 -13.04
N ALA A 22 -12.27 -3.92 -12.55
CA ALA A 22 -11.50 -3.16 -11.58
C ALA A 22 -10.78 -2.02 -12.29
N SER A 23 -10.96 -0.81 -11.81
CA SER A 23 -10.21 0.36 -12.27
C SER A 23 -8.90 0.45 -11.51
N ASN A 24 -7.83 0.82 -12.21
CA ASN A 24 -6.54 1.09 -11.61
C ASN A 24 -6.50 2.55 -11.13
N TYR A 25 -6.06 2.75 -9.91
CA TYR A 25 -5.86 4.05 -9.28
C TYR A 25 -4.41 4.24 -8.92
N LYS A 26 -3.87 5.42 -9.17
CA LYS A 26 -2.52 5.81 -8.79
C LYS A 26 -2.58 6.74 -7.59
N ILE A 27 -1.78 6.43 -6.58
CA ILE A 27 -1.66 7.24 -5.36
C ILE A 27 -1.06 8.60 -5.71
N ASP A 28 -1.72 9.68 -5.29
CA ASP A 28 -1.19 11.04 -5.40
C ASP A 28 -0.19 11.28 -4.26
N SER A 29 1.06 11.35 -4.64
CA SER A 29 2.17 11.53 -3.70
C SER A 29 2.24 12.92 -3.05
N ASN A 30 1.43 13.89 -3.51
CA ASN A 30 1.44 15.25 -2.94
C ASN A 30 0.41 15.43 -1.84
N THR A 31 -0.61 14.57 -1.80
CA THR A 31 -1.73 14.66 -0.87
C THR A 31 -1.83 13.47 0.08
N SER A 32 -1.17 12.37 -0.26
CA SER A 32 -1.12 11.17 0.59
C SER A 32 0.00 11.26 1.61
N LYS A 33 -0.24 10.76 2.81
CA LYS A 33 0.72 10.76 3.92
C LYS A 33 0.65 9.48 4.75
N ALA A 34 1.75 9.15 5.42
CA ALA A 34 1.79 8.10 6.42
C ALA A 34 2.34 8.64 7.73
N GLU A 35 1.64 8.41 8.82
CA GLU A 35 2.01 8.83 10.14
C GLU A 35 2.36 7.63 11.00
N PHE A 36 3.29 7.82 11.93
CA PHE A 36 3.54 6.87 12.98
C PHE A 36 3.54 7.56 14.35
N SER A 37 3.18 6.79 15.36
CA SER A 37 3.31 7.21 16.75
C SER A 37 3.74 6.05 17.65
N THR A 38 4.57 6.38 18.65
CA THR A 38 4.99 5.46 19.70
C THR A 38 5.24 6.24 20.99
N LYS A 39 5.51 5.53 22.10
CA LYS A 39 5.81 6.15 23.39
C LYS A 39 7.29 6.05 23.72
N TYR A 40 7.85 7.17 24.21
CA TYR A 40 9.16 7.22 24.85
C TYR A 40 8.95 7.40 26.36
N LEU A 41 9.67 6.62 27.17
CA LEU A 41 9.51 6.56 28.63
C LEU A 41 8.03 6.34 29.05
N LYS A 42 7.24 5.64 28.21
CA LYS A 42 5.80 5.34 28.39
C LYS A 42 4.86 6.53 28.45
N THR A 43 5.35 7.75 28.49
CA THR A 43 4.55 8.96 28.69
C THR A 43 4.66 9.99 27.56
N GLN A 44 5.82 10.05 26.89
CA GLN A 44 6.06 11.04 25.85
C GLN A 44 5.74 10.47 24.46
N ASP A 45 4.93 11.19 23.69
CA ASP A 45 4.66 10.81 22.31
C ASP A 45 5.85 11.13 21.41
N VAL A 46 6.29 10.13 20.65
CA VAL A 46 7.18 10.28 19.50
C VAL A 46 6.35 10.06 18.26
N LYS A 47 6.25 11.09 17.41
CA LYS A 47 5.45 11.09 16.19
C LYS A 47 6.29 11.53 15.00
N GLY A 48 5.96 11.01 13.85
CA GLY A 48 6.53 11.44 12.58
C GLY A 48 5.58 11.19 11.43
N GLU A 49 5.78 11.94 10.37
CA GLU A 49 4.99 11.90 9.14
C GLU A 49 5.92 11.74 7.95
N PHE A 50 5.59 10.81 7.06
CA PHE A 50 6.18 10.66 5.73
C PHE A 50 5.24 11.28 4.72
N ASN A 51 5.73 12.23 3.94
CA ASN A 51 4.93 13.00 2.97
C ASN A 51 5.23 12.65 1.51
N LYS A 52 5.90 11.52 1.25
CA LYS A 52 6.09 10.97 -0.10
C LYS A 52 5.75 9.50 -0.12
N ILE A 53 4.55 9.24 -0.62
CA ILE A 53 4.01 7.90 -0.83
C ILE A 53 3.73 7.76 -2.32
N VAL A 54 4.15 6.66 -2.91
CA VAL A 54 3.80 6.29 -4.29
C VAL A 54 3.21 4.88 -4.29
N GLY A 55 2.36 4.60 -5.25
CA GLY A 55 1.76 3.29 -5.36
C GLY A 55 0.55 3.27 -6.27
N GLU A 56 -0.09 2.12 -6.29
CA GLU A 56 -1.31 1.91 -7.07
C GLU A 56 -2.18 0.83 -6.42
N PHE A 57 -3.45 0.88 -6.73
CA PHE A 57 -4.41 -0.15 -6.33
C PHE A 57 -5.49 -0.35 -7.40
N ASN A 58 -6.14 -1.50 -7.36
CA ASN A 58 -7.30 -1.79 -8.17
C ASN A 58 -8.55 -1.75 -7.29
N PHE A 59 -9.59 -1.06 -7.78
CA PHE A 59 -10.86 -0.91 -7.09
C PHE A 59 -12.02 -1.27 -8.02
N ASP A 60 -12.90 -2.18 -7.57
CA ASP A 60 -14.16 -2.49 -8.24
C ASP A 60 -15.23 -1.51 -7.75
N GLU A 61 -15.49 -0.47 -8.55
CA GLU A 61 -16.45 0.59 -8.22
C GLU A 61 -17.87 0.07 -8.03
N LYS A 62 -18.25 -1.00 -8.75
CA LYS A 62 -19.61 -1.56 -8.68
C LYS A 62 -19.85 -2.30 -7.37
N LYS A 63 -18.81 -2.92 -6.83
CA LYS A 63 -18.86 -3.69 -5.58
C LYS A 63 -18.35 -2.91 -4.39
N SER A 64 -17.79 -1.69 -4.65
CA SER A 64 -17.06 -0.89 -3.66
C SER A 64 -15.95 -1.71 -2.98
N LEU A 65 -15.20 -2.48 -3.76
CA LEU A 65 -14.23 -3.44 -3.26
C LEU A 65 -12.82 -3.13 -3.74
N LEU A 66 -11.89 -2.98 -2.80
CA LEU A 66 -10.46 -2.97 -3.06
C LEU A 66 -10.01 -4.40 -3.41
N THR A 67 -9.28 -4.57 -4.51
CA THR A 67 -8.87 -5.91 -4.99
C THR A 67 -7.37 -6.11 -5.00
N SER A 68 -6.59 -5.04 -4.99
CA SER A 68 -5.13 -5.05 -4.84
C SER A 68 -4.65 -3.73 -4.30
N LEU A 69 -3.54 -3.71 -3.58
CA LEU A 69 -2.86 -2.50 -3.12
C LEU A 69 -1.36 -2.78 -3.03
N LYS A 70 -0.57 -1.87 -3.58
CA LYS A 70 0.88 -1.81 -3.34
C LYS A 70 1.33 -0.36 -3.21
N GLY A 71 2.28 -0.11 -2.32
CA GLY A 71 2.80 1.21 -2.07
C GLY A 71 4.23 1.20 -1.58
N GLU A 72 4.89 2.34 -1.78
CA GLU A 72 6.22 2.63 -1.26
C GLU A 72 6.23 4.00 -0.59
N ILE A 73 6.87 4.09 0.57
CA ILE A 73 7.08 5.32 1.34
C ILE A 73 8.56 5.67 1.27
N ASN A 74 8.88 6.88 0.86
CA ASN A 74 10.27 7.36 0.86
C ASN A 74 10.67 7.76 2.29
N ILE A 75 11.67 7.09 2.87
CA ILE A 75 12.13 7.33 4.24
C ILE A 75 12.70 8.75 4.41
N ASN A 76 13.32 9.32 3.38
CA ASN A 76 13.88 10.69 3.43
C ASN A 76 12.79 11.78 3.40
N SER A 77 11.52 11.41 3.24
CA SER A 77 10.40 12.33 3.38
C SER A 77 9.89 12.47 4.81
N LEU A 78 10.54 11.80 5.77
CA LEU A 78 10.17 11.88 7.18
C LEU A 78 10.34 13.31 7.72
N SER A 79 9.35 13.72 8.48
CA SER A 79 9.33 14.93 9.29
C SER A 79 8.87 14.59 10.71
N THR A 80 9.51 15.15 11.72
CA THR A 80 9.12 15.04 13.11
C THR A 80 9.12 16.44 13.74
N SER A 81 8.72 16.54 15.03
CA SER A 81 8.71 17.81 15.76
C SER A 81 10.10 18.48 15.93
N LYS A 82 11.19 17.72 15.72
CA LYS A 82 12.58 18.21 15.87
C LYS A 82 13.46 17.67 14.76
N ASN A 83 14.25 18.55 14.12
CA ASN A 83 15.16 18.16 13.05
C ASN A 83 16.18 17.10 13.49
N ASP A 84 16.72 17.21 14.70
CA ASP A 84 17.68 16.23 15.22
C ASP A 84 17.06 14.84 15.38
N LEU A 85 15.79 14.77 15.81
CA LEU A 85 15.06 13.51 15.87
C LEU A 85 14.84 12.91 14.48
N THR A 86 14.44 13.75 13.52
CA THR A 86 14.30 13.32 12.12
C THR A 86 15.62 12.77 11.60
N ALA A 87 16.73 13.52 11.76
CA ALA A 87 18.05 13.11 11.31
C ALA A 87 18.49 11.78 11.96
N PHE A 88 18.21 11.61 13.26
CA PHE A 88 18.52 10.37 13.97
C PHE A 88 17.72 9.18 13.43
N ILE A 89 16.42 9.34 13.23
CA ILE A 89 15.55 8.24 12.75
C ILE A 89 15.94 7.79 11.34
N ILE A 90 16.25 8.71 10.42
CA ILE A 90 16.64 8.34 9.04
C ILE A 90 18.07 7.82 8.93
N SER A 91 18.91 8.03 9.98
CA SER A 91 20.31 7.61 9.98
C SER A 91 20.48 6.09 9.95
N GLU A 92 21.73 5.65 9.79
CA GLU A 92 22.12 4.23 9.80
C GLU A 92 21.81 3.54 11.13
N LYS A 93 21.59 4.29 12.21
CA LYS A 93 21.21 3.74 13.53
C LYS A 93 19.81 3.13 13.55
N ILE A 94 18.85 3.72 12.80
CA ILE A 94 17.46 3.26 12.78
C ILE A 94 17.09 2.73 11.39
N PHE A 95 16.81 3.61 10.41
CA PHE A 95 16.34 3.20 9.08
C PHE A 95 17.47 2.95 8.07
N ASP A 96 18.63 3.57 8.23
CA ASP A 96 19.70 3.56 7.24
C ASP A 96 19.18 3.95 5.84
N SER A 97 18.57 5.13 5.76
CA SER A 97 17.85 5.58 4.56
C SER A 97 18.73 5.71 3.31
N LYS A 98 20.07 5.80 3.48
CA LYS A 98 21.02 5.78 2.36
C LYS A 98 21.08 4.41 1.70
N LYS A 99 20.99 3.35 2.47
CA LYS A 99 21.04 1.97 2.00
C LYS A 99 19.63 1.43 1.70
N PHE A 100 18.66 1.82 2.50
CA PHE A 100 17.27 1.39 2.41
C PHE A 100 16.34 2.59 2.30
N PRO A 101 16.20 3.22 1.12
CA PRO A 101 15.49 4.49 0.98
C PRO A 101 13.98 4.39 1.10
N ASN A 102 13.41 3.19 0.97
CA ASN A 102 11.97 2.99 0.91
C ASN A 102 11.47 1.91 1.87
N ILE A 103 10.31 2.17 2.45
CA ILE A 103 9.44 1.17 3.07
C ILE A 103 8.48 0.69 1.99
N LYS A 104 8.22 -0.62 1.88
CA LYS A 104 7.34 -1.20 0.87
C LYS A 104 6.22 -1.99 1.49
N PHE A 105 5.04 -1.90 0.90
CA PHE A 105 3.88 -2.70 1.28
C PHE A 105 3.21 -3.31 0.05
N VAL A 106 2.87 -4.60 0.13
CA VAL A 106 2.12 -5.31 -0.90
C VAL A 106 1.02 -6.12 -0.23
N ALA A 107 -0.23 -5.80 -0.54
CA ALA A 107 -1.37 -6.57 -0.04
C ALA A 107 -1.33 -8.00 -0.57
N THR A 108 -1.47 -8.97 0.32
CA THR A 108 -1.53 -10.40 0.01
C THR A 108 -2.95 -10.96 0.10
N LYS A 109 -3.78 -10.35 0.96
CA LYS A 109 -5.20 -10.68 1.12
C LYS A 109 -5.95 -9.42 1.53
N ILE A 110 -7.12 -9.21 0.95
CA ILE A 110 -7.99 -8.07 1.26
C ILE A 110 -9.36 -8.61 1.64
N GLU A 111 -9.85 -8.23 2.79
CA GLU A 111 -11.19 -8.47 3.30
C GLU A 111 -11.98 -7.15 3.30
N GLN A 112 -13.20 -7.14 3.82
CA GLN A 112 -14.08 -5.97 3.71
C GLN A 112 -13.48 -4.71 4.37
N ASP A 113 -12.89 -4.86 5.55
CA ASP A 113 -12.38 -3.80 6.42
C ASP A 113 -10.95 -4.07 6.91
N THR A 114 -10.30 -5.09 6.35
CA THR A 114 -8.97 -5.53 6.78
C THR A 114 -8.11 -5.89 5.59
N ILE A 115 -6.86 -5.44 5.61
CA ILE A 115 -5.85 -5.78 4.61
C ILE A 115 -4.69 -6.51 5.29
N PHE A 116 -4.40 -7.72 4.82
CA PHE A 116 -3.17 -8.44 5.14
C PHE A 116 -2.15 -8.17 4.04
N GLY A 117 -0.91 -7.90 4.41
CA GLY A 117 0.12 -7.62 3.41
C GLY A 117 1.53 -7.73 3.95
N ASP A 118 2.45 -7.85 3.02
CA ASP A 118 3.87 -7.93 3.29
C ASP A 118 4.45 -6.53 3.40
N LEU A 119 4.81 -6.14 4.62
CA LEU A 119 5.55 -4.91 4.91
C LEU A 119 7.04 -5.22 4.91
N THR A 120 7.81 -4.47 4.13
CA THR A 120 9.27 -4.58 4.06
C THR A 120 9.93 -3.29 4.54
N ILE A 121 10.75 -3.40 5.59
CA ILE A 121 11.59 -2.33 6.14
C ILE A 121 13.02 -2.88 6.27
N LYS A 122 14.03 -2.16 5.79
CA LYS A 122 15.45 -2.58 5.83
C LYS A 122 15.70 -4.01 5.30
N ASN A 123 15.00 -4.40 4.23
CA ASN A 123 15.02 -5.78 3.66
C ASN A 123 14.43 -6.86 4.58
N VAL A 124 13.85 -6.53 5.71
CA VAL A 124 13.09 -7.47 6.55
C VAL A 124 11.62 -7.37 6.16
N THR A 125 11.04 -8.48 5.74
CA THR A 125 9.64 -8.57 5.34
C THR A 125 8.83 -9.33 6.39
N LYS A 126 7.70 -8.76 6.79
CA LYS A 126 6.73 -9.37 7.70
C LYS A 126 5.34 -9.19 7.16
N ASN A 127 4.52 -10.21 7.26
CA ASN A 127 3.09 -10.09 7.01
C ASN A 127 2.45 -9.36 8.20
N ILE A 128 1.70 -8.31 7.90
CA ILE A 128 1.00 -7.48 8.89
C ILE A 128 -0.46 -7.38 8.52
N GLU A 129 -1.26 -6.96 9.48
CA GLU A 129 -2.68 -6.67 9.36
C GLU A 129 -2.90 -5.17 9.55
N LEU A 130 -3.72 -4.58 8.69
CA LEU A 130 -4.14 -3.18 8.74
C LEU A 130 -5.66 -3.11 8.65
N ASP A 131 -6.26 -2.30 9.50
CA ASP A 131 -7.63 -1.86 9.33
C ASP A 131 -7.74 -0.99 8.08
N PHE A 132 -8.83 -1.13 7.35
CA PHE A 132 -9.07 -0.44 6.09
C PHE A 132 -10.42 0.24 6.08
N GLU A 133 -10.41 1.53 5.75
CA GLU A 133 -11.62 2.32 5.53
C GLU A 133 -11.59 2.95 4.14
N ASN A 134 -12.69 2.77 3.39
CA ASN A 134 -12.92 3.48 2.15
C ASN A 134 -13.81 4.70 2.44
N SER A 135 -13.24 5.89 2.40
CA SER A 135 -13.96 7.13 2.65
C SER A 135 -14.81 7.61 1.46
N GLY A 136 -14.77 6.85 0.35
CA GLY A 136 -15.58 7.12 -0.84
C GLY A 136 -14.85 7.80 -1.97
N GLU A 137 -15.60 8.06 -3.04
CA GLU A 137 -15.13 8.80 -4.22
C GLU A 137 -15.68 10.22 -4.20
N PHE A 138 -14.79 11.21 -4.37
CA PHE A 138 -15.13 12.63 -4.49
C PHE A 138 -14.35 13.24 -5.64
N PHE A 139 -15.06 13.84 -6.60
CA PHE A 139 -14.47 14.54 -7.77
C PHE A 139 -13.47 13.68 -8.57
N GLY A 140 -13.77 12.38 -8.74
CA GLY A 140 -12.93 11.45 -9.50
C GLY A 140 -11.70 10.94 -8.75
N LYS A 141 -11.59 11.20 -7.45
CA LYS A 141 -10.55 10.69 -6.56
C LYS A 141 -11.13 9.73 -5.53
N ILE A 142 -10.39 8.71 -5.18
CA ILE A 142 -10.73 7.80 -4.07
C ILE A 142 -9.86 8.14 -2.87
N TYR A 143 -10.48 8.12 -1.69
CA TYR A 143 -9.84 8.36 -0.40
C TYR A 143 -9.90 7.09 0.43
N LEU A 144 -8.73 6.57 0.81
CA LEU A 144 -8.59 5.38 1.63
C LEU A 144 -7.82 5.73 2.91
N LYS A 145 -8.22 5.13 4.02
CA LYS A 145 -7.48 5.20 5.27
C LYS A 145 -7.06 3.80 5.69
N LEU A 146 -5.79 3.65 6.04
CA LEU A 146 -5.25 2.42 6.63
C LEU A 146 -4.75 2.74 8.01
N SER A 147 -4.97 1.85 8.97
CA SER A 147 -4.42 1.98 10.32
C SER A 147 -4.03 0.64 10.90
N GLY A 148 -3.11 0.65 11.85
CA GLY A 148 -2.69 -0.59 12.49
C GLY A 148 -1.51 -0.39 13.44
N LYS A 149 -0.96 -1.51 13.90
CA LYS A 149 0.17 -1.53 14.80
C LYS A 149 1.23 -2.52 14.34
N ILE A 150 2.48 -2.12 14.42
CA ILE A 150 3.63 -2.97 14.14
C ILE A 150 4.58 -3.02 15.33
N LYS A 151 5.38 -4.07 15.42
CA LYS A 151 6.46 -4.16 16.39
C LYS A 151 7.78 -3.80 15.73
N ARG A 152 8.42 -2.69 16.18
CA ARG A 152 9.69 -2.24 15.61
C ARG A 152 10.80 -3.31 15.63
N SER A 153 10.80 -4.16 16.67
CA SER A 153 11.75 -5.27 16.80
C SER A 153 11.63 -6.32 15.69
N TYR A 154 10.49 -6.42 15.01
CA TYR A 154 10.32 -7.34 13.88
C TYR A 154 11.10 -6.92 12.63
N PHE A 155 11.50 -5.64 12.56
CA PHE A 155 12.18 -5.02 11.43
C PHE A 155 13.59 -4.53 11.77
N ASP A 156 14.18 -5.00 12.87
CA ASP A 156 15.48 -4.58 13.34
C ASP A 156 15.62 -3.05 13.50
N LEU A 157 14.52 -2.39 13.87
CA LEU A 157 14.51 -0.98 14.21
C LEU A 157 14.86 -0.83 15.70
N THR A 158 16.14 -0.84 15.98
CA THR A 158 16.68 -0.82 17.34
C THR A 158 16.76 0.60 17.88
N TRP A 159 16.51 0.74 19.18
CA TRP A 159 16.73 1.96 19.94
C TRP A 159 17.54 1.57 21.16
N ASP A 160 18.82 1.95 21.18
CA ASP A 160 19.81 1.41 22.11
C ASP A 160 19.70 1.97 23.54
N GLU A 161 18.86 3.00 23.74
CA GLU A 161 18.65 3.57 25.08
C GLU A 161 17.80 2.64 25.94
N LEU A 162 18.38 2.19 27.04
CA LEU A 162 17.75 1.31 28.01
C LEU A 162 17.40 2.08 29.27
N LEU A 163 16.28 1.72 29.88
CA LEU A 163 15.91 2.15 31.23
C LEU A 163 16.71 1.37 32.29
N ASP A 164 16.75 1.89 33.52
CA ASP A 164 17.39 1.20 34.66
C ASP A 164 16.85 -0.22 34.89
N THR A 165 15.65 -0.50 34.40
CA THR A 165 15.02 -1.83 34.40
C THR A 165 15.55 -2.79 33.34
N GLY A 166 16.46 -2.34 32.46
CA GLY A 166 16.96 -3.10 31.30
C GLY A 166 15.99 -3.16 30.10
N SER A 167 14.85 -2.47 30.18
CA SER A 167 13.91 -2.38 29.05
C SER A 167 14.25 -1.17 28.17
N SER A 168 13.88 -1.19 26.89
CA SER A 168 14.06 -0.06 25.98
C SER A 168 13.25 1.16 26.42
N ALA A 169 13.84 2.35 26.33
CA ALA A 169 13.17 3.61 26.60
C ALA A 169 12.04 3.89 25.58
N LEU A 170 12.16 3.37 24.35
CA LEU A 170 11.14 3.49 23.31
C LEU A 170 10.28 2.21 23.29
N ASP A 171 8.95 2.36 23.29
CA ASP A 171 8.03 1.25 23.18
C ASP A 171 8.28 0.43 21.91
N ASN A 172 8.03 -0.87 21.99
CA ASN A 172 8.19 -1.77 20.87
C ASN A 172 7.03 -1.65 19.85
N GLU A 173 5.87 -1.24 20.32
CA GLU A 173 4.68 -1.05 19.48
C GLU A 173 4.71 0.34 18.85
N ILE A 174 4.47 0.38 17.54
CA ILE A 174 4.33 1.60 16.75
C ILE A 174 2.92 1.56 16.13
N ALA A 175 2.10 2.55 16.43
CA ALA A 175 0.85 2.77 15.71
C ALA A 175 1.16 3.48 14.39
N ILE A 176 0.47 3.08 13.33
CA ILE A 176 0.59 3.64 11.98
C ILE A 176 -0.78 4.05 11.44
N GLU A 177 -0.83 5.18 10.76
CA GLU A 177 -1.99 5.67 10.02
C GLU A 177 -1.52 6.12 8.65
N ILE A 178 -2.28 5.77 7.60
CA ILE A 178 -1.95 6.12 6.23
C ILE A 178 -3.20 6.66 5.56
N ASP A 179 -3.15 7.93 5.17
CA ASP A 179 -4.19 8.58 4.36
C ASP A 179 -3.75 8.55 2.90
N ILE A 180 -4.56 7.95 2.06
CA ILE A 180 -4.32 7.80 0.63
C ILE A 180 -5.38 8.58 -0.15
N GLU A 181 -4.93 9.48 -1.00
CA GLU A 181 -5.71 10.05 -2.09
C GLU A 181 -5.20 9.49 -3.41
N ALA A 182 -6.08 9.03 -4.28
CA ALA A 182 -5.68 8.43 -5.54
C ALA A 182 -6.58 8.81 -6.69
N GLU A 183 -6.00 8.92 -7.87
CA GLU A 183 -6.68 9.26 -9.11
C GLU A 183 -6.81 8.02 -10.01
N LYS A 184 -7.97 7.92 -10.65
CA LYS A 184 -8.24 6.87 -11.63
C LYS A 184 -7.32 7.01 -12.83
N GLN A 185 -6.63 5.92 -13.16
CA GLN A 185 -5.84 5.87 -14.38
C GLN A 185 -6.75 5.59 -15.57
N GLU A 186 -6.81 6.52 -16.50
CA GLU A 186 -7.50 6.26 -17.77
C GLU A 186 -6.73 5.18 -18.53
N LYS A 187 -7.44 4.12 -18.94
CA LYS A 187 -6.89 3.16 -19.91
C LYS A 187 -6.63 3.93 -21.20
N LEU A 188 -5.37 4.08 -21.59
CA LEU A 188 -5.02 4.61 -22.91
C LEU A 188 -5.80 3.78 -23.95
N LYS A 189 -6.80 4.41 -24.56
CA LYS A 189 -7.51 3.83 -25.70
C LYS A 189 -6.54 3.81 -26.87
N PHE A 190 -5.80 2.73 -27.06
CA PHE A 190 -5.15 2.43 -28.33
C PHE A 190 -6.25 2.15 -29.37
N THR A 191 -6.91 3.20 -29.79
CA THR A 191 -7.88 3.15 -30.86
C THR A 191 -7.43 4.10 -31.98
N LYS A 192 -7.07 3.51 -33.13
CA LYS A 192 -6.88 4.14 -34.44
C LYS A 192 -5.55 4.83 -34.74
N ILE A 193 -4.53 4.04 -35.02
CA ILE A 193 -3.49 4.41 -36.00
C ILE A 193 -3.32 3.36 -37.10
N ILE A 194 -4.29 2.49 -37.37
CA ILE A 194 -4.15 1.46 -38.44
C ILE A 194 -5.03 1.77 -39.68
N GLU A 195 -5.67 2.89 -39.80
CA GLU A 195 -6.51 3.17 -41.00
C GLU A 195 -6.01 4.32 -41.89
N LYS A 196 -4.72 4.66 -41.87
CA LYS A 196 -4.21 5.73 -42.78
C LYS A 196 -2.96 5.36 -43.56
N SER A 197 -2.65 4.09 -43.77
CA SER A 197 -1.52 3.68 -44.64
C SER A 197 -1.95 2.71 -45.74
N SER A 198 -3.19 2.78 -46.24
CA SER A 198 -3.61 2.10 -47.47
C SER A 198 -4.53 3.01 -48.27
N LYS A 199 -3.92 4.01 -48.91
CA LYS A 199 -4.39 4.63 -50.13
C LYS A 199 -3.20 5.08 -50.93
#